data_05d9b7e2e7d54f75a09b1bfec57022ea
#
_entry.id   05d9b7e2e7d54f75a09b1bfec57022ea
#
_cell.length_a   1.000
_cell.length_b   1.000
_cell.length_c   1.000
_cell.angle_alpha   90.00
_cell.angle_beta   90.00
_cell.angle_gamma   90.00
#
_symmetry.space_group_name_H-M   'P 1'
#
loop_
_entity.id
_entity.type
_entity.pdbx_description
1 polymer ?
#
loop_
_entity_poly.entity_id
_entity_poly.type
_entity_poly.pdbx_seq_one_letter_code
_entity_poly.pdbx_strand_id
1 'polypeptide(L)'
;MRFLTFICWVVCVGLLVQPAAMATTNTKTLKMAFPMGAKKFFAYEFGVIEMALEFAEGDYVLEVEEIDGLTQSRLSEMLSNGDVDLMFSGYSTNRENTFLQVNIPMTRGILGHRAFMIHGDKKDALTHVKTIEQLRQFCVGTGTDWPDADIMEKNGFCVERAPRNKLWEMLENKRFDLLTRAIHEAYRELPEVQAKYPQIVLNETVILAYPFDFFIYVPKQNTHLWQIVTNGLLEAYRTGAFMEHFRNDPAIRRGIQAMQSGRQTFHIENQAMDAATRTIDARFWYNSSDLYLNDNNNPHPLIPSPSNM
;
A
#
# COMPACT_ATOMS: atom_id res chain seq x y z
N MET A 1 62.16 -60.77 -45.01
CA MET A 1 61.61 -60.22 -43.73
C MET A 1 61.11 -58.82 -43.99
N ARG A 2 59.82 -58.61 -44.04
CA ARG A 2 59.16 -57.26 -44.26
C ARG A 2 58.67 -56.75 -42.93
N PHE A 3 59.19 -55.59 -42.50
CA PHE A 3 58.70 -54.88 -41.35
C PHE A 3 57.53 -53.99 -41.79
N LEU A 4 56.31 -54.23 -41.21
CA LEU A 4 55.17 -53.35 -41.31
C LEU A 4 55.25 -52.31 -40.17
N THR A 5 55.30 -51.03 -40.54
CA THR A 5 55.24 -49.93 -39.64
C THR A 5 53.73 -49.48 -39.51
N PHE A 6 53.18 -49.66 -38.30
CA PHE A 6 51.80 -49.14 -37.98
C PHE A 6 51.90 -47.67 -37.55
N ILE A 7 51.32 -46.77 -38.31
CA ILE A 7 51.13 -45.34 -37.92
C ILE A 7 49.83 -45.22 -37.21
N CYS A 8 49.93 -44.90 -35.90
CA CYS A 8 48.77 -44.65 -35.06
C CYS A 8 48.34 -43.14 -35.20
N TRP A 9 47.20 -42.90 -35.81
CA TRP A 9 46.60 -41.54 -35.85
C TRP A 9 45.85 -41.26 -34.56
N VAL A 10 46.38 -40.34 -33.74
CA VAL A 10 45.71 -39.81 -32.57
C VAL A 10 44.79 -38.64 -33.04
N VAL A 11 43.48 -38.87 -33.06
CA VAL A 11 42.51 -37.83 -33.32
C VAL A 11 42.25 -37.08 -32.00
N CYS A 12 42.86 -35.89 -31.84
CA CYS A 12 42.52 -34.97 -30.76
C CYS A 12 41.16 -34.31 -31.07
N VAL A 13 40.09 -34.78 -30.42
CA VAL A 13 38.79 -34.08 -30.40
C VAL A 13 38.93 -32.91 -29.41
N GLY A 14 39.17 -31.72 -29.95
CA GLY A 14 39.15 -30.50 -29.16
C GLY A 14 37.69 -30.14 -28.79
N LEU A 15 37.35 -30.32 -27.52
CA LEU A 15 36.12 -29.78 -26.95
C LEU A 15 36.20 -28.25 -26.95
N LEU A 16 35.54 -27.62 -27.91
CA LEU A 16 35.30 -26.19 -27.89
C LEU A 16 34.34 -25.89 -26.74
N VAL A 17 34.83 -25.51 -25.58
CA VAL A 17 34.07 -24.91 -24.52
C VAL A 17 33.70 -23.50 -25.00
N GLN A 18 32.49 -23.33 -25.50
CA GLN A 18 31.93 -22.00 -25.75
C GLN A 18 31.73 -21.29 -24.39
N PRO A 19 32.31 -20.11 -24.17
CA PRO A 19 31.99 -19.34 -23.00
C PRO A 19 30.47 -19.01 -23.06
N ALA A 20 29.73 -19.40 -22.03
CA ALA A 20 28.36 -18.96 -21.84
C ALA A 20 28.38 -17.42 -21.86
N ALA A 21 27.72 -16.85 -22.85
CA ALA A 21 27.49 -15.39 -22.88
C ALA A 21 26.78 -15.03 -21.59
N MET A 22 27.45 -14.36 -20.66
CA MET A 22 26.80 -13.69 -19.54
C MET A 22 25.89 -12.65 -20.19
N ALA A 23 24.58 -12.91 -20.13
CA ALA A 23 23.58 -11.91 -20.46
C ALA A 23 23.86 -10.74 -19.52
N THR A 24 24.30 -9.61 -20.06
CA THR A 24 24.33 -8.35 -19.31
C THR A 24 22.89 -7.98 -19.01
N THR A 25 22.43 -8.29 -17.80
CA THR A 25 21.15 -7.84 -17.31
C THR A 25 21.22 -6.32 -17.24
N ASN A 26 20.44 -5.66 -18.11
CA ASN A 26 20.38 -4.21 -18.16
C ASN A 26 19.41 -3.76 -17.05
N THR A 27 19.95 -3.56 -15.85
CA THR A 27 19.17 -3.09 -14.69
C THR A 27 18.57 -1.74 -15.00
N LYS A 28 17.25 -1.63 -14.92
CA LYS A 28 16.50 -0.40 -15.16
C LYS A 28 16.19 0.28 -13.82
N THR A 29 16.64 1.53 -13.68
CA THR A 29 16.29 2.36 -12.52
C THR A 29 14.93 2.98 -12.71
N LEU A 30 14.06 2.83 -11.70
CA LEU A 30 12.76 3.49 -11.60
C LEU A 30 12.81 4.54 -10.49
N LYS A 31 12.33 5.73 -10.78
CA LYS A 31 12.34 6.87 -9.85
C LYS A 31 11.03 7.01 -9.12
N MET A 32 11.12 7.32 -7.84
CA MET A 32 10.00 7.63 -6.98
C MET A 32 10.38 8.78 -6.04
N ALA A 33 9.44 9.66 -5.73
CA ALA A 33 9.64 10.71 -4.72
C ALA A 33 8.74 10.47 -3.51
N PHE A 34 9.22 10.90 -2.33
CA PHE A 34 8.47 10.75 -1.09
C PHE A 34 8.73 11.91 -0.11
N PRO A 35 7.80 12.22 0.81
CA PRO A 35 8.06 13.22 1.84
C PRO A 35 9.24 12.82 2.72
N MET A 36 10.12 13.78 3.02
CA MET A 36 11.31 13.57 3.85
C MET A 36 10.95 12.90 5.19
N GLY A 37 11.70 11.87 5.56
CA GLY A 37 11.50 11.09 6.78
C GLY A 37 10.31 10.11 6.75
N ALA A 38 9.54 10.08 5.66
CA ALA A 38 8.36 9.22 5.60
C ALA A 38 8.66 7.78 5.14
N LYS A 39 9.83 7.51 4.59
CA LYS A 39 10.19 6.15 4.12
C LYS A 39 10.05 5.10 5.22
N LYS A 40 10.54 5.40 6.43
CA LYS A 40 10.41 4.50 7.58
C LYS A 40 8.95 4.28 7.98
N PHE A 41 8.14 5.33 7.90
CA PHE A 41 6.71 5.26 8.21
C PHE A 41 5.97 4.37 7.21
N PHE A 42 6.28 4.46 5.93
CA PHE A 42 5.66 3.68 4.86
C PHE A 42 6.46 2.44 4.46
N ALA A 43 7.25 1.87 5.39
CA ALA A 43 8.11 0.72 5.10
C ALA A 43 7.34 -0.49 4.53
N TYR A 44 6.09 -0.70 4.98
CA TYR A 44 5.23 -1.75 4.46
C TYR A 44 4.90 -1.51 2.98
N GLU A 45 4.46 -0.30 2.65
CA GLU A 45 4.05 0.07 1.29
C GLU A 45 5.25 0.08 0.33
N PHE A 46 6.43 0.49 0.78
CA PHE A 46 7.68 0.35 0.03
C PHE A 46 8.00 -1.13 -0.23
N GLY A 47 7.87 -2.00 0.76
CA GLY A 47 8.07 -3.44 0.60
C GLY A 47 7.12 -4.05 -0.44
N VAL A 48 5.89 -3.56 -0.56
CA VAL A 48 4.95 -3.98 -1.62
C VAL A 48 5.47 -3.59 -3.00
N ILE A 49 6.03 -2.38 -3.16
CA ILE A 49 6.60 -1.93 -4.45
C ILE A 49 7.86 -2.72 -4.79
N GLU A 50 8.79 -2.86 -3.83
CA GLU A 50 10.02 -3.62 -4.01
C GLU A 50 9.71 -5.08 -4.41
N MET A 51 8.73 -5.69 -3.76
CA MET A 51 8.23 -7.03 -4.11
C MET A 51 7.63 -7.07 -5.53
N ALA A 52 6.86 -6.07 -5.93
CA ALA A 52 6.33 -6.00 -7.29
C ALA A 52 7.44 -6.01 -8.34
N LEU A 53 8.55 -5.35 -8.05
CA LEU A 53 9.71 -5.28 -8.95
C LEU A 53 10.57 -6.56 -8.88
N GLU A 54 10.71 -7.18 -7.71
CA GLU A 54 11.43 -8.43 -7.50
C GLU A 54 10.78 -9.60 -8.26
N PHE A 55 9.45 -9.68 -8.25
CA PHE A 55 8.68 -10.72 -8.94
C PHE A 55 8.35 -10.36 -10.40
N ALA A 56 8.76 -9.20 -10.88
CA ALA A 56 8.57 -8.80 -12.27
C ALA A 56 9.61 -9.45 -13.20
N GLU A 57 9.26 -9.54 -14.48
CA GLU A 57 10.21 -9.95 -15.52
C GLU A 57 11.20 -8.80 -15.80
N GLY A 58 12.50 -9.04 -15.61
CA GLY A 58 13.59 -8.09 -15.78
C GLY A 58 14.20 -7.63 -14.46
N ASP A 59 15.27 -6.84 -14.55
CA ASP A 59 15.99 -6.32 -13.39
C ASP A 59 15.64 -4.86 -13.18
N TYR A 60 15.04 -4.54 -12.02
CA TYR A 60 14.62 -3.20 -11.66
C TYR A 60 15.21 -2.77 -10.32
N VAL A 61 15.59 -1.50 -10.22
CA VAL A 61 16.02 -0.85 -8.97
C VAL A 61 15.15 0.37 -8.72
N LEU A 62 14.62 0.51 -7.52
CA LEU A 62 13.83 1.66 -7.09
C LEU A 62 14.76 2.72 -6.47
N GLU A 63 14.86 3.86 -7.13
CA GLU A 63 15.52 5.07 -6.59
C GLU A 63 14.44 5.97 -5.95
N VAL A 64 14.59 6.26 -4.65
CA VAL A 64 13.63 7.06 -3.89
C VAL A 64 14.27 8.37 -3.48
N GLU A 65 13.72 9.48 -3.98
CA GLU A 65 14.08 10.82 -3.57
C GLU A 65 13.19 11.29 -2.41
N GLU A 66 13.78 11.71 -1.30
CA GLU A 66 13.05 12.31 -0.19
C GLU A 66 13.03 13.84 -0.32
N ILE A 67 11.81 14.43 -0.41
CA ILE A 67 11.60 15.85 -0.65
C ILE A 67 10.88 16.47 0.56
N ASP A 68 11.44 17.57 1.09
CA ASP A 68 10.79 18.30 2.18
C ASP A 68 9.50 18.98 1.70
N GLY A 69 8.45 18.90 2.54
CA GLY A 69 7.16 19.50 2.26
C GLY A 69 6.43 18.93 1.03
N LEU A 70 6.83 17.76 0.52
CA LEU A 70 6.14 17.11 -0.61
C LEU A 70 4.68 16.79 -0.24
N THR A 71 3.76 17.34 -1.01
CA THR A 71 2.31 17.07 -0.91
C THR A 71 1.89 16.00 -1.91
N GLN A 72 0.73 15.37 -1.70
CA GLN A 72 0.18 14.38 -2.66
C GLN A 72 -0.12 15.02 -4.03
N SER A 73 -0.56 16.27 -4.03
CA SER A 73 -0.84 17.00 -5.28
C SER A 73 0.45 17.24 -6.09
N ARG A 74 1.54 17.67 -5.42
CA ARG A 74 2.84 17.87 -6.07
C ARG A 74 3.43 16.56 -6.58
N LEU A 75 3.30 15.47 -5.81
CA LEU A 75 3.74 14.14 -6.26
C LEU A 75 2.98 13.69 -7.52
N SER A 76 1.67 13.96 -7.59
CA SER A 76 0.87 13.67 -8.79
C SER A 76 1.33 14.51 -9.99
N GLU A 77 1.72 15.76 -9.77
CA GLU A 77 2.30 16.62 -10.81
C GLU A 77 3.65 16.08 -11.31
N MET A 78 4.55 15.68 -10.41
CA MET A 78 5.83 15.05 -10.76
C MET A 78 5.64 13.79 -11.60
N LEU A 79 4.65 12.94 -11.26
CA LEU A 79 4.32 11.77 -12.07
C LEU A 79 3.79 12.14 -13.46
N SER A 80 2.96 13.18 -13.55
CA SER A 80 2.44 13.68 -14.82
C SER A 80 3.54 14.23 -15.73
N ASN A 81 4.55 14.90 -15.14
CA ASN A 81 5.67 15.50 -15.86
C ASN A 81 6.77 14.48 -16.23
N GLY A 82 6.73 13.27 -15.66
CA GLY A 82 7.77 12.25 -15.84
C GLY A 82 9.01 12.47 -14.98
N ASP A 83 8.93 13.29 -13.92
CA ASP A 83 10.00 13.47 -12.95
C ASP A 83 10.19 12.21 -12.10
N VAL A 84 9.10 11.45 -11.92
CA VAL A 84 9.07 10.12 -11.30
C VAL A 84 8.35 9.13 -12.21
N ASP A 85 8.68 7.84 -12.10
CA ASP A 85 8.13 6.76 -12.93
C ASP A 85 6.86 6.16 -12.33
N LEU A 86 6.76 6.14 -11.00
CA LEU A 86 5.62 5.61 -10.26
C LEU A 86 5.44 6.33 -8.93
N MET A 87 4.23 6.24 -8.40
CA MET A 87 3.89 6.65 -7.04
C MET A 87 2.88 5.68 -6.44
N PHE A 88 2.71 5.69 -5.12
CA PHE A 88 1.50 5.16 -4.50
C PHE A 88 0.74 6.27 -3.76
N SER A 89 -0.56 6.13 -3.71
CA SER A 89 -1.43 7.08 -3.01
C SER A 89 -2.81 6.45 -2.76
N GLY A 90 -3.58 7.06 -1.86
CA GLY A 90 -4.98 6.68 -1.67
C GLY A 90 -5.78 6.85 -2.96
N TYR A 91 -6.78 6.00 -3.14
CA TYR A 91 -7.70 6.11 -4.27
C TYR A 91 -8.29 7.52 -4.40
N SER A 92 -8.33 8.04 -5.61
CA SER A 92 -9.17 9.20 -5.95
C SER A 92 -9.56 9.15 -7.43
N THR A 93 -10.76 9.62 -7.75
CA THR A 93 -11.27 9.71 -9.12
C THR A 93 -10.32 10.50 -10.03
N ASN A 94 -9.72 11.56 -9.51
CA ASN A 94 -8.78 12.37 -10.29
C ASN A 94 -7.52 11.58 -10.67
N ARG A 95 -6.95 10.80 -9.73
CA ARG A 95 -5.76 9.98 -10.01
C ARG A 95 -6.05 8.89 -11.01
N GLU A 96 -7.17 8.22 -10.87
CA GLU A 96 -7.60 7.18 -11.81
C GLU A 96 -7.85 7.73 -13.22
N ASN A 97 -8.46 8.90 -13.33
CA ASN A 97 -8.65 9.56 -14.63
C ASN A 97 -7.33 10.03 -15.26
N THR A 98 -6.29 10.31 -14.46
CA THR A 98 -5.03 10.89 -14.90
C THR A 98 -3.96 9.82 -15.17
N PHE A 99 -3.95 8.74 -14.40
CA PHE A 99 -2.90 7.72 -14.39
C PHE A 99 -3.46 6.32 -14.67
N LEU A 100 -2.58 5.36 -14.90
CA LEU A 100 -2.95 3.93 -14.83
C LEU A 100 -2.81 3.46 -13.39
N GLN A 101 -3.91 2.97 -12.83
CA GLN A 101 -3.94 2.35 -11.51
C GLN A 101 -3.62 0.86 -11.62
N VAL A 102 -2.73 0.37 -10.79
CA VAL A 102 -2.55 -1.07 -10.58
C VAL A 102 -3.66 -1.54 -9.65
N ASN A 103 -4.60 -2.33 -10.17
CA ASN A 103 -5.84 -2.72 -9.48
C ASN A 103 -5.62 -3.83 -8.44
N ILE A 104 -4.60 -3.65 -7.60
CA ILE A 104 -4.27 -4.51 -6.47
C ILE A 104 -4.08 -3.59 -5.26
N PRO A 105 -4.99 -3.61 -4.27
CA PRO A 105 -4.91 -2.78 -3.09
C PRO A 105 -3.71 -3.18 -2.23
N MET A 106 -2.87 -2.20 -1.87
CA MET A 106 -1.59 -2.45 -1.21
C MET A 106 -1.76 -2.96 0.22
N THR A 107 -2.81 -2.50 0.93
CA THR A 107 -3.10 -2.93 2.31
C THR A 107 -4.33 -3.83 2.42
N ARG A 108 -4.80 -4.37 1.29
CA ARG A 108 -5.99 -5.25 1.23
C ARG A 108 -7.25 -4.60 1.83
N GLY A 109 -7.40 -3.26 1.73
CA GLY A 109 -8.54 -2.51 2.27
C GLY A 109 -8.41 -2.13 3.75
N ILE A 110 -7.34 -2.51 4.45
CA ILE A 110 -7.12 -2.12 5.87
C ILE A 110 -7.00 -0.60 6.00
N LEU A 111 -6.49 0.08 4.97
CA LEU A 111 -6.43 1.55 4.94
C LEU A 111 -7.80 2.20 5.15
N GLY A 112 -8.86 1.61 4.62
CA GLY A 112 -10.23 2.09 4.75
C GLY A 112 -10.87 1.86 6.13
N HIS A 113 -10.21 1.15 7.04
CA HIS A 113 -10.65 0.99 8.42
C HIS A 113 -9.99 2.07 9.28
N ARG A 114 -10.78 3.06 9.69
CA ARG A 114 -10.29 4.28 10.34
C ARG A 114 -10.46 4.20 11.84
N ALA A 115 -9.36 4.36 12.56
CA ALA A 115 -9.36 4.60 13.99
C ALA A 115 -9.35 6.12 14.27
N PHE A 116 -9.81 6.51 15.45
CA PHE A 116 -9.87 7.90 15.87
C PHE A 116 -8.83 8.19 16.94
N MET A 117 -7.98 9.16 16.68
CA MET A 117 -7.16 9.80 17.71
C MET A 117 -7.98 10.93 18.32
N ILE A 118 -7.91 11.08 19.64
CA ILE A 118 -8.80 11.94 20.44
C ILE A 118 -7.99 12.56 21.57
N HIS A 119 -8.37 13.75 22.01
CA HIS A 119 -7.78 14.34 23.22
C HIS A 119 -8.22 13.56 24.46
N GLY A 120 -7.32 13.31 25.40
CA GLY A 120 -7.54 12.49 26.60
C GLY A 120 -8.72 12.92 27.47
N ASP A 121 -9.02 14.23 27.55
CA ASP A 121 -10.20 14.72 28.26
C ASP A 121 -11.52 14.21 27.68
N LYS A 122 -11.51 13.78 26.40
CA LYS A 122 -12.66 13.27 25.68
C LYS A 122 -12.56 11.76 25.41
N LYS A 123 -11.65 11.03 26.11
CA LYS A 123 -11.38 9.60 25.85
C LYS A 123 -12.63 8.71 25.83
N ASP A 124 -13.64 9.05 26.63
CA ASP A 124 -14.88 8.31 26.78
C ASP A 124 -16.02 8.83 25.88
N ALA A 125 -15.78 9.89 25.09
CA ALA A 125 -16.81 10.55 24.28
C ALA A 125 -17.49 9.62 23.27
N LEU A 126 -16.76 8.64 22.72
CA LEU A 126 -17.30 7.68 21.75
C LEU A 126 -17.91 6.42 22.38
N THR A 127 -17.85 6.22 23.70
CA THR A 127 -18.34 5.02 24.38
C THR A 127 -19.84 4.81 24.20
N HIS A 128 -20.59 5.90 24.11
CA HIS A 128 -22.04 5.87 23.99
C HIS A 128 -22.54 6.05 22.55
N VAL A 129 -21.65 6.16 21.58
CA VAL A 129 -22.00 6.27 20.16
C VAL A 129 -22.50 4.92 19.66
N LYS A 130 -23.77 4.88 19.23
CA LYS A 130 -24.45 3.65 18.75
C LYS A 130 -24.93 3.78 17.31
N THR A 131 -24.99 5.00 16.76
CA THR A 131 -25.43 5.26 15.39
C THR A 131 -24.44 6.17 14.66
N ILE A 132 -24.50 6.12 13.33
CA ILE A 132 -23.63 6.97 12.49
C ILE A 132 -23.99 8.46 12.67
N GLU A 133 -25.26 8.79 12.93
CA GLU A 133 -25.71 10.15 13.19
C GLU A 133 -25.10 10.72 14.48
N GLN A 134 -24.94 9.89 15.50
CA GLN A 134 -24.24 10.28 16.73
C GLN A 134 -22.75 10.51 16.47
N LEU A 135 -22.11 9.66 15.63
CA LEU A 135 -20.70 9.83 15.26
C LEU A 135 -20.50 11.13 14.45
N ARG A 136 -21.45 11.51 13.60
CA ARG A 136 -21.41 12.75 12.81
C ARG A 136 -21.51 14.03 13.64
N GLN A 137 -21.83 13.93 14.94
CA GLN A 137 -21.81 15.11 15.84
C GLN A 137 -20.38 15.57 16.16
N PHE A 138 -19.38 14.76 15.88
CA PHE A 138 -17.98 15.07 16.09
C PHE A 138 -17.35 15.63 14.82
N CYS A 139 -16.59 16.74 14.96
CA CYS A 139 -15.85 17.30 13.86
C CYS A 139 -14.52 16.54 13.68
N VAL A 140 -14.17 16.20 12.45
CA VAL A 140 -13.04 15.33 12.11
C VAL A 140 -11.96 16.12 11.42
N GLY A 141 -10.72 16.06 11.97
CA GLY A 141 -9.52 16.55 11.30
C GLY A 141 -8.99 15.58 10.26
N THR A 142 -8.55 16.09 9.11
CA THR A 142 -7.95 15.30 8.04
C THR A 142 -6.98 16.14 7.21
N GLY A 143 -6.10 15.49 6.42
CA GLY A 143 -5.16 16.20 5.55
C GLY A 143 -5.85 16.97 4.44
N THR A 144 -5.34 18.17 4.12
CA THR A 144 -5.94 19.08 3.13
C THR A 144 -6.15 18.42 1.76
N ASP A 145 -5.22 17.59 1.32
CA ASP A 145 -5.22 16.93 0.02
C ASP A 145 -5.49 15.41 0.10
N TRP A 146 -5.98 14.95 1.25
CA TRP A 146 -6.34 13.55 1.41
C TRP A 146 -7.75 13.27 0.87
N PRO A 147 -7.93 12.20 0.08
CA PRO A 147 -9.27 11.81 -0.40
C PRO A 147 -10.29 11.54 0.70
N ASP A 148 -9.82 11.18 1.90
CA ASP A 148 -10.64 10.93 3.09
C ASP A 148 -11.54 12.13 3.44
N ALA A 149 -11.05 13.35 3.23
CA ALA A 149 -11.81 14.56 3.50
C ALA A 149 -13.11 14.61 2.68
N ASP A 150 -12.99 14.36 1.37
CA ASP A 150 -14.15 14.34 0.46
C ASP A 150 -15.11 13.19 0.79
N ILE A 151 -14.55 12.01 1.15
CA ILE A 151 -15.37 10.85 1.54
C ILE A 151 -16.20 11.19 2.78
N MET A 152 -15.58 11.78 3.80
CA MET A 152 -16.28 12.12 5.05
C MET A 152 -17.29 13.23 4.86
N GLU A 153 -16.96 14.30 4.14
CA GLU A 153 -17.89 15.41 3.84
C GLU A 153 -19.12 14.92 3.08
N LYS A 154 -18.94 14.08 2.04
CA LYS A 154 -20.05 13.50 1.28
C LYS A 154 -20.94 12.58 2.12
N ASN A 155 -20.41 12.03 3.20
CA ASN A 155 -21.16 11.24 4.17
C ASN A 155 -21.68 12.07 5.35
N GLY A 156 -21.63 13.40 5.29
CA GLY A 156 -22.27 14.30 6.26
C GLY A 156 -21.49 14.55 7.54
N PHE A 157 -20.19 14.30 7.55
CA PHE A 157 -19.31 14.68 8.66
C PHE A 157 -18.90 16.15 8.57
N CYS A 158 -18.75 16.81 9.74
CA CYS A 158 -17.98 18.03 9.86
C CYS A 158 -16.50 17.69 9.65
N VAL A 159 -15.82 18.38 8.72
CA VAL A 159 -14.41 18.11 8.39
C VAL A 159 -13.57 19.38 8.47
N GLU A 160 -12.51 19.31 9.27
CA GLU A 160 -11.47 20.33 9.34
C GLU A 160 -10.22 19.86 8.58
N ARG A 161 -9.89 20.58 7.50
CA ARG A 161 -8.76 20.27 6.64
C ARG A 161 -7.52 21.05 7.07
N ALA A 162 -6.40 20.36 7.27
CA ALA A 162 -5.14 20.98 7.59
C ALA A 162 -3.93 20.26 6.97
N PRO A 163 -2.78 20.94 6.82
CA PRO A 163 -1.53 20.27 6.46
C PRO A 163 -1.21 19.15 7.48
N ARG A 164 -0.71 18.00 7.01
CA ARG A 164 -0.42 16.82 7.83
C ARG A 164 0.37 17.14 9.10
N ASN A 165 1.38 17.98 8.99
CA ASN A 165 2.26 18.37 10.09
C ASN A 165 1.58 19.25 11.16
N LYS A 166 0.38 19.79 10.89
CA LYS A 166 -0.41 20.61 11.83
C LYS A 166 -1.52 19.84 12.54
N LEU A 167 -1.93 18.69 12.02
CA LEU A 167 -3.10 17.95 12.52
C LEU A 167 -2.97 17.56 14.00
N TRP A 168 -1.78 17.12 14.44
CA TRP A 168 -1.55 16.73 15.84
C TRP A 168 -1.62 17.92 16.81
N GLU A 169 -0.99 19.03 16.43
CA GLU A 169 -1.05 20.29 17.20
C GLU A 169 -2.50 20.81 17.29
N MET A 170 -3.26 20.69 16.19
CA MET A 170 -4.66 21.11 16.17
C MET A 170 -5.55 20.23 17.04
N LEU A 171 -5.33 18.90 17.04
CA LEU A 171 -6.04 17.99 17.94
C LEU A 171 -5.72 18.26 19.41
N GLU A 172 -4.45 18.45 19.74
CA GLU A 172 -4.00 18.83 21.11
C GLU A 172 -4.67 20.12 21.58
N ASN A 173 -4.83 21.10 20.67
CA ASN A 173 -5.52 22.38 20.93
C ASN A 173 -7.05 22.31 20.75
N LYS A 174 -7.61 21.09 20.56
CA LYS A 174 -9.06 20.85 20.47
C LYS A 174 -9.76 21.64 19.36
N ARG A 175 -9.06 21.86 18.22
CA ARG A 175 -9.62 22.56 17.06
C ARG A 175 -10.66 21.72 16.30
N PHE A 176 -10.60 20.42 16.48
CA PHE A 176 -11.60 19.44 16.07
C PHE A 176 -11.64 18.31 17.12
N ASP A 177 -12.61 17.43 17.03
CA ASP A 177 -12.86 16.41 18.05
C ASP A 177 -12.05 15.13 17.83
N LEU A 178 -11.96 14.69 16.58
CA LEU A 178 -11.40 13.41 16.17
C LEU A 178 -10.38 13.62 15.05
N LEU A 179 -9.24 12.95 15.10
CA LEU A 179 -8.34 12.83 13.96
C LEU A 179 -8.42 11.40 13.43
N THR A 180 -8.80 11.23 12.16
CA THR A 180 -8.86 9.91 11.55
C THR A 180 -7.51 9.47 11.03
N ARG A 181 -7.15 8.22 11.37
CA ARG A 181 -6.01 7.52 10.77
C ARG A 181 -6.44 6.12 10.36
N ALA A 182 -5.81 5.56 9.33
CA ALA A 182 -5.96 4.13 9.09
C ALA A 182 -5.57 3.37 10.35
N ILE A 183 -6.29 2.30 10.67
CA ILE A 183 -6.12 1.62 11.96
C ILE A 183 -4.68 1.13 12.19
N HIS A 184 -4.02 0.63 11.15
CA HIS A 184 -2.61 0.22 11.23
C HIS A 184 -1.65 1.42 11.35
N GLU A 185 -1.94 2.54 10.66
CA GLU A 185 -1.18 3.77 10.78
C GLU A 185 -1.30 4.37 12.18
N ALA A 186 -2.50 4.38 12.76
CA ALA A 186 -2.75 4.88 14.11
C ALA A 186 -1.85 4.19 15.14
N TYR A 187 -1.74 2.87 15.09
CA TYR A 187 -0.85 2.12 15.99
C TYR A 187 0.63 2.37 15.72
N ARG A 188 1.01 2.63 14.49
CA ARG A 188 2.39 2.94 14.11
C ARG A 188 2.81 4.34 14.60
N GLU A 189 1.91 5.33 14.48
CA GLU A 189 2.16 6.73 14.86
C GLU A 189 2.05 6.99 16.35
N LEU A 190 1.21 6.27 17.06
CA LEU A 190 0.85 6.55 18.45
C LEU A 190 2.05 6.78 19.39
N PRO A 191 3.13 5.98 19.38
CA PRO A 191 4.27 6.18 20.27
C PRO A 191 4.98 7.52 20.05
N GLU A 192 5.19 7.92 18.79
CA GLU A 192 5.84 9.19 18.45
C GLU A 192 4.92 10.39 18.76
N VAL A 193 3.62 10.22 18.47
CA VAL A 193 2.62 11.25 18.78
C VAL A 193 2.54 11.50 20.28
N GLN A 194 2.45 10.45 21.10
CA GLN A 194 2.38 10.60 22.56
C GLN A 194 3.65 11.15 23.19
N ALA A 195 4.81 10.89 22.60
CA ALA A 195 6.06 11.50 23.06
C ALA A 195 6.04 13.04 22.94
N LYS A 196 5.33 13.59 21.95
CA LYS A 196 5.22 15.03 21.70
C LYS A 196 3.92 15.64 22.24
N TYR A 197 2.83 14.89 22.19
CA TYR A 197 1.47 15.28 22.56
C TYR A 197 0.88 14.25 23.51
N PRO A 198 1.24 14.27 24.82
CA PRO A 198 0.87 13.22 25.78
C PRO A 198 -0.63 13.08 26.02
N GLN A 199 -1.42 14.12 25.72
CA GLN A 199 -2.86 14.10 25.87
C GLN A 199 -3.59 13.41 24.69
N ILE A 200 -2.90 13.12 23.60
CA ILE A 200 -3.51 12.42 22.48
C ILE A 200 -3.53 10.91 22.75
N VAL A 201 -4.70 10.32 22.68
CA VAL A 201 -4.93 8.89 22.87
C VAL A 201 -5.66 8.28 21.68
N LEU A 202 -5.49 6.99 21.48
CA LEU A 202 -6.27 6.23 20.50
C LEU A 202 -7.60 5.82 21.13
N ASN A 203 -8.73 6.14 20.45
CA ASN A 203 -10.02 5.61 20.84
C ASN A 203 -10.12 4.12 20.49
N GLU A 204 -10.58 3.32 21.45
CA GLU A 204 -10.67 1.86 21.31
C GLU A 204 -12.11 1.34 21.24
N THR A 205 -13.10 2.21 21.04
CA THR A 205 -14.52 1.83 21.05
C THR A 205 -15.15 1.82 19.67
N VAL A 206 -14.68 2.68 18.75
CA VAL A 206 -15.29 2.91 17.44
C VAL A 206 -14.29 2.76 16.31
N ILE A 207 -14.73 2.17 15.21
CA ILE A 207 -14.05 2.15 13.90
C ILE A 207 -15.02 2.72 12.86
N LEU A 208 -14.53 3.55 11.95
CA LEU A 208 -15.24 3.95 10.74
C LEU A 208 -14.65 3.20 9.54
N ALA A 209 -15.47 2.51 8.76
CA ALA A 209 -15.02 1.71 7.64
C ALA A 209 -15.66 2.16 6.32
N TYR A 210 -14.86 2.25 5.28
CA TYR A 210 -15.30 2.50 3.91
C TYR A 210 -14.32 1.87 2.91
N PRO A 211 -14.78 1.51 1.69
CA PRO A 211 -13.91 0.97 0.65
C PRO A 211 -12.83 1.99 0.28
N PHE A 212 -11.58 1.71 0.63
CA PHE A 212 -10.45 2.61 0.38
C PHE A 212 -9.12 1.89 0.58
N ASP A 213 -8.16 2.16 -0.32
CA ASP A 213 -6.79 1.66 -0.16
C ASP A 213 -5.79 2.56 -0.88
N PHE A 214 -4.50 2.31 -0.64
CA PHE A 214 -3.43 2.77 -1.51
C PHE A 214 -3.35 1.89 -2.75
N PHE A 215 -3.09 2.55 -3.88
CA PHE A 215 -2.80 1.90 -5.15
C PHE A 215 -1.50 2.47 -5.73
N ILE A 216 -0.83 1.65 -6.53
CA ILE A 216 0.32 2.11 -7.32
C ILE A 216 -0.23 2.73 -8.61
N TYR A 217 0.31 3.90 -8.95
CA TYR A 217 -0.02 4.65 -10.14
C TYR A 217 1.21 4.85 -11.00
N VAL A 218 1.04 4.73 -12.32
CA VAL A 218 2.06 5.03 -13.33
C VAL A 218 1.49 5.97 -14.39
N PRO A 219 2.34 6.72 -15.16
CA PRO A 219 1.85 7.59 -16.23
C PRO A 219 0.99 6.83 -17.24
N LYS A 220 -0.08 7.46 -17.72
CA LYS A 220 -1.08 6.81 -18.60
C LYS A 220 -0.50 6.22 -19.88
N GLN A 221 0.57 6.83 -20.38
CA GLN A 221 1.30 6.36 -21.56
C GLN A 221 2.28 5.21 -21.28
N ASN A 222 2.61 4.92 -20.02
CA ASN A 222 3.57 3.88 -19.65
C ASN A 222 2.86 2.55 -19.31
N THR A 223 2.12 2.02 -20.29
CA THR A 223 1.41 0.73 -20.15
C THR A 223 2.35 -0.43 -19.88
N HIS A 224 3.59 -0.35 -20.38
CA HIS A 224 4.61 -1.37 -20.13
C HIS A 224 5.00 -1.45 -18.65
N LEU A 225 5.28 -0.32 -18.00
CA LEU A 225 5.58 -0.30 -16.56
C LEU A 225 4.37 -0.74 -15.73
N TRP A 226 3.17 -0.34 -16.13
CA TRP A 226 1.94 -0.80 -15.50
C TRP A 226 1.80 -2.33 -15.54
N GLN A 227 2.08 -2.96 -16.68
CA GLN A 227 2.08 -4.43 -16.83
C GLN A 227 3.15 -5.08 -15.95
N ILE A 228 4.37 -4.54 -15.93
CA ILE A 228 5.46 -5.03 -15.09
C ILE A 228 5.05 -5.08 -13.62
N VAL A 229 4.59 -3.96 -13.08
CA VAL A 229 4.19 -3.85 -11.68
C VAL A 229 2.98 -4.74 -11.36
N THR A 230 1.99 -4.76 -12.26
CA THR A 230 0.81 -5.61 -12.11
C THR A 230 1.17 -7.08 -12.08
N ASN A 231 1.97 -7.55 -13.05
CA ASN A 231 2.37 -8.96 -13.15
C ASN A 231 3.24 -9.37 -11.96
N GLY A 232 4.16 -8.50 -11.52
CA GLY A 232 4.99 -8.76 -10.34
C GLY A 232 4.14 -8.94 -9.08
N LEU A 233 3.15 -8.09 -8.84
CA LEU A 233 2.24 -8.25 -7.70
C LEU A 233 1.38 -9.51 -7.82
N LEU A 234 0.88 -9.84 -9.01
CA LEU A 234 0.12 -11.07 -9.23
C LEU A 234 0.99 -12.31 -8.93
N GLU A 235 2.24 -12.28 -9.34
CA GLU A 235 3.19 -13.36 -9.05
C GLU A 235 3.52 -13.44 -7.56
N ALA A 236 3.70 -12.30 -6.88
CA ALA A 236 3.89 -12.26 -5.43
C ALA A 236 2.67 -12.84 -4.66
N TYR A 237 1.45 -12.60 -5.15
CA TYR A 237 0.25 -13.25 -4.61
C TYR A 237 0.25 -14.76 -4.89
N ARG A 238 0.61 -15.17 -6.12
CA ARG A 238 0.64 -16.58 -6.52
C ARG A 238 1.64 -17.40 -5.70
N THR A 239 2.79 -16.84 -5.39
CA THR A 239 3.84 -17.49 -4.58
C THR A 239 3.56 -17.44 -3.08
N GLY A 240 2.61 -16.59 -2.65
CA GLY A 240 2.31 -16.35 -1.24
C GLY A 240 3.18 -15.25 -0.59
N ALA A 241 4.17 -14.71 -1.29
CA ALA A 241 5.09 -13.69 -0.77
C ALA A 241 4.34 -12.43 -0.31
N PHE A 242 3.34 -11.97 -1.08
CA PHE A 242 2.51 -10.83 -0.67
C PHE A 242 1.79 -11.10 0.65
N MET A 243 1.20 -12.27 0.81
CA MET A 243 0.46 -12.63 2.01
C MET A 243 1.39 -12.82 3.21
N GLU A 244 2.60 -13.30 2.99
CA GLU A 244 3.64 -13.36 4.03
C GLU A 244 4.02 -11.97 4.50
N HIS A 245 4.32 -11.04 3.58
CA HIS A 245 4.61 -9.64 3.88
C HIS A 245 3.47 -8.97 4.66
N PHE A 246 2.23 -9.14 4.19
CA PHE A 246 1.02 -8.61 4.82
C PHE A 246 0.84 -9.12 6.26
N ARG A 247 0.98 -10.43 6.48
CA ARG A 247 0.78 -11.05 7.80
C ARG A 247 1.90 -10.74 8.77
N ASN A 248 3.13 -10.51 8.29
CA ASN A 248 4.29 -10.28 9.13
C ASN A 248 4.46 -8.82 9.56
N ASP A 249 3.79 -7.87 8.90
CA ASP A 249 3.86 -6.46 9.34
C ASP A 249 3.20 -6.27 10.71
N PRO A 250 3.94 -5.73 11.70
CA PRO A 250 3.42 -5.60 13.07
C PRO A 250 2.23 -4.62 13.17
N ALA A 251 2.22 -3.56 12.34
CA ALA A 251 1.16 -2.55 12.37
C ALA A 251 -0.12 -3.08 11.73
N ILE A 252 -0.02 -3.79 10.60
CA ILE A 252 -1.13 -4.50 9.97
C ILE A 252 -1.74 -5.51 10.95
N ARG A 253 -0.93 -6.36 11.56
CA ARG A 253 -1.40 -7.34 12.55
C ARG A 253 -2.15 -6.68 13.70
N ARG A 254 -1.59 -5.61 14.27
CA ARG A 254 -2.23 -4.89 15.37
C ARG A 254 -3.52 -4.22 14.95
N GLY A 255 -3.57 -3.65 13.74
CA GLY A 255 -4.80 -3.11 13.16
C GLY A 255 -5.89 -4.15 13.02
N ILE A 256 -5.56 -5.33 12.49
CA ILE A 256 -6.51 -6.45 12.34
C ILE A 256 -7.00 -6.95 13.71
N GLN A 257 -6.11 -7.13 14.69
CA GLN A 257 -6.50 -7.49 16.06
C GLN A 257 -7.49 -6.46 16.64
N ALA A 258 -7.26 -5.18 16.41
CA ALA A 258 -8.16 -4.13 16.85
C ALA A 258 -9.53 -4.18 16.14
N MET A 259 -9.58 -4.51 14.86
CA MET A 259 -10.85 -4.72 14.12
C MET A 259 -11.64 -5.91 14.67
N GLN A 260 -10.95 -6.93 15.18
CA GLN A 260 -11.54 -8.14 15.76
C GLN A 260 -11.87 -8.01 17.26
N SER A 261 -11.50 -6.91 17.93
CA SER A 261 -11.66 -6.72 19.37
C SER A 261 -13.09 -6.40 19.83
N GLY A 262 -14.08 -6.44 18.93
CA GLY A 262 -15.49 -6.14 19.26
C GLY A 262 -15.81 -4.64 19.28
N ARG A 263 -14.95 -3.78 18.71
CA ARG A 263 -15.25 -2.36 18.55
C ARG A 263 -16.48 -2.15 17.66
N GLN A 264 -17.25 -1.13 17.96
CA GLN A 264 -18.39 -0.74 17.13
C GLN A 264 -17.86 -0.24 15.78
N THR A 265 -18.18 -0.94 14.69
CA THR A 265 -17.80 -0.52 13.35
C THR A 265 -18.96 0.11 12.63
N PHE A 266 -18.79 1.35 12.17
CA PHE A 266 -19.74 2.05 11.31
C PHE A 266 -19.23 2.00 9.88
N HIS A 267 -20.13 1.74 8.94
CA HIS A 267 -19.82 1.68 7.52
C HIS A 267 -20.39 2.89 6.79
N ILE A 268 -19.56 3.52 5.95
CA ILE A 268 -19.99 4.57 5.03
C ILE A 268 -19.56 4.22 3.61
N GLU A 269 -20.09 4.90 2.63
CA GLU A 269 -19.77 4.67 1.23
C GLU A 269 -18.62 5.57 0.77
N ASN A 270 -17.74 5.04 -0.07
CA ASN A 270 -16.87 5.84 -0.90
C ASN A 270 -17.54 6.07 -2.25
N GLN A 271 -18.31 7.17 -2.35
CA GLN A 271 -19.06 7.53 -3.54
C GLN A 271 -18.15 7.88 -4.74
N ALA A 272 -16.88 8.24 -4.46
CA ALA A 272 -15.92 8.60 -5.49
C ALA A 272 -15.31 7.36 -6.19
N MET A 273 -15.44 6.17 -5.59
CA MET A 273 -14.87 4.95 -6.16
C MET A 273 -15.62 4.54 -7.43
N ASP A 274 -14.89 4.36 -8.51
CA ASP A 274 -15.43 3.99 -9.81
C ASP A 274 -15.83 2.51 -9.90
N ALA A 275 -16.42 2.13 -11.05
CA ALA A 275 -16.88 0.76 -11.28
C ALA A 275 -15.71 -0.24 -11.37
N ALA A 276 -14.58 0.16 -11.99
CA ALA A 276 -13.44 -0.74 -12.17
C ALA A 276 -12.81 -1.09 -10.81
N THR A 277 -12.58 -0.09 -9.95
CA THR A 277 -12.05 -0.31 -8.60
C THR A 277 -13.03 -1.07 -7.72
N ARG A 278 -14.34 -0.85 -7.85
CA ARG A 278 -15.37 -1.63 -7.13
C ARG A 278 -15.42 -3.11 -7.52
N THR A 279 -15.00 -3.44 -8.73
CA THR A 279 -15.00 -4.82 -9.26
C THR A 279 -13.67 -5.54 -9.11
N ILE A 280 -12.68 -4.94 -8.43
CA ILE A 280 -11.44 -5.63 -8.05
C ILE A 280 -11.79 -6.92 -7.30
N ASP A 281 -11.18 -8.03 -7.72
CA ASP A 281 -11.43 -9.36 -7.19
C ASP A 281 -11.32 -9.37 -5.64
N ALA A 282 -12.32 -9.97 -4.99
CA ALA A 282 -12.43 -10.06 -3.53
C ALA A 282 -11.20 -10.71 -2.87
N ARG A 283 -10.46 -11.56 -3.59
CA ARG A 283 -9.21 -12.16 -3.09
C ARG A 283 -8.13 -11.14 -2.70
N PHE A 284 -8.15 -9.95 -3.31
CA PHE A 284 -7.21 -8.87 -3.01
C PHE A 284 -7.65 -8.01 -1.83
N TRP A 285 -8.84 -8.19 -1.32
CA TRP A 285 -9.35 -7.49 -0.15
C TRP A 285 -9.21 -8.35 1.11
N TYR A 286 -9.07 -7.69 2.25
CA TYR A 286 -8.97 -8.38 3.53
C TYR A 286 -10.24 -9.18 3.83
N ASN A 287 -10.04 -10.42 4.26
CA ASN A 287 -11.07 -11.27 4.82
C ASN A 287 -10.65 -11.68 6.23
N SER A 288 -11.59 -11.76 7.17
CA SER A 288 -11.30 -12.14 8.55
C SER A 288 -10.62 -13.50 8.70
N SER A 289 -10.77 -14.40 7.72
CA SER A 289 -10.07 -15.68 7.67
C SER A 289 -8.58 -15.60 7.30
N ASP A 290 -8.11 -14.48 6.75
CA ASP A 290 -6.73 -14.34 6.26
C ASP A 290 -5.66 -14.52 7.33
N LEU A 291 -5.99 -14.30 8.61
CA LEU A 291 -5.06 -14.50 9.74
C LEU A 291 -4.99 -15.94 10.26
N TYR A 292 -6.01 -16.75 9.97
CA TYR A 292 -6.14 -18.11 10.51
C TYR A 292 -5.63 -19.19 9.55
N LEU A 293 -5.23 -18.81 8.35
CA LEU A 293 -4.62 -19.75 7.41
C LEU A 293 -3.20 -20.04 7.89
N ASN A 294 -3.10 -21.00 8.82
CA ASN A 294 -1.84 -21.61 9.18
C ASN A 294 -1.23 -22.27 7.93
N ASP A 295 0.08 -22.14 7.79
CA ASP A 295 0.93 -22.43 6.64
C ASP A 295 0.83 -23.85 6.04
N ASN A 296 -0.06 -24.71 6.48
CA ASN A 296 0.06 -26.14 6.15
C ASN A 296 -1.05 -26.76 5.32
N ASN A 297 -2.17 -26.09 4.99
CA ASN A 297 -3.24 -26.83 4.30
C ASN A 297 -4.24 -26.00 3.46
N ASN A 298 -3.84 -25.00 2.69
CA ASN A 298 -4.71 -24.59 1.61
C ASN A 298 -3.90 -24.03 0.42
N PRO A 299 -3.75 -24.80 -0.67
CA PRO A 299 -3.26 -24.20 -1.90
C PRO A 299 -4.30 -23.17 -2.34
N HIS A 300 -3.91 -21.89 -2.38
CA HIS A 300 -4.69 -20.85 -3.05
C HIS A 300 -5.14 -21.41 -4.41
N PRO A 301 -6.41 -21.22 -4.82
CA PRO A 301 -6.79 -21.59 -6.17
C PRO A 301 -5.82 -20.92 -7.12
N LEU A 302 -5.17 -21.74 -7.94
CA LEU A 302 -4.13 -21.34 -8.88
C LEU A 302 -4.62 -20.13 -9.68
N ILE A 303 -3.89 -19.02 -9.58
CA ILE A 303 -4.08 -17.87 -10.45
C ILE A 303 -3.83 -18.39 -11.86
N PRO A 304 -4.76 -18.22 -12.81
CA PRO A 304 -4.51 -18.58 -14.20
C PRO A 304 -3.25 -17.89 -14.70
N SER A 305 -2.43 -18.62 -15.45
CA SER A 305 -1.23 -18.02 -16.07
C SER A 305 -1.63 -16.79 -16.91
N PRO A 306 -0.83 -15.71 -16.92
CA PRO A 306 -1.10 -14.48 -17.68
C PRO A 306 -1.28 -14.67 -19.19
N SER A 307 -0.94 -15.84 -19.71
CA SER A 307 -1.09 -16.19 -21.13
C SER A 307 -2.53 -16.39 -21.60
N ASN A 308 -3.54 -16.29 -20.73
CA ASN A 308 -4.96 -16.50 -21.02
C ASN A 308 -5.88 -15.32 -20.65
N MET A 309 -5.31 -14.09 -20.49
CA MET A 309 -6.09 -12.85 -20.37
C MET A 309 -5.86 -11.95 -21.58
#